data_a65082d66c5bd71b968ef8f705e5c5e9
#
_entry.id   a65082d66c5bd71b968ef8f705e5c5e9
#
_cell.length_a   1.000
_cell.length_b   1.000
_cell.length_c   1.000
_cell.angle_alpha   90.00
_cell.angle_beta   90.00
_cell.angle_gamma   90.00
#
_symmetry.space_group_name_H-M   'P 1'
#
loop_
_entity.id
_entity.type
_entity.pdbx_description
1 polymer ?
#
loop_
_entity_poly.entity_id
_entity_poly.type
_entity_poly.pdbx_seq_one_letter_code
_entity_poly.pdbx_strand_id
1 'polypeptide(L)'
;MKAVIGPRKELGVETVFNVLGPLTNPAGADAQVLGVYDDDLVPLIADALARMPVEHALVVHGAGMDEITVHDETTVAEVEGSDVEQYTLAPEDMGLDRHDIAAVAGGTPAENAADLEGIVEGSVNSAKQDIVLANAGAAVYVAGQASSLEDGVEAARQAIGSGAAAEKLDELREASA
;
A
#
# COMPACT_ATOMS: atom_id res chain seq x y z
N MET A 1 -17.13 -8.14 12.54
CA MET A 1 -15.79 -7.96 13.13
C MET A 1 -15.81 -7.70 14.64
N LYS A 2 -16.63 -6.80 15.22
CA LYS A 2 -16.61 -6.51 16.68
C LYS A 2 -16.74 -7.77 17.58
N ALA A 3 -17.54 -8.76 17.18
CA ALA A 3 -17.77 -9.98 17.97
C ALA A 3 -16.55 -10.91 18.12
N VAL A 4 -15.55 -10.81 17.24
CA VAL A 4 -14.36 -11.68 17.24
C VAL A 4 -13.09 -11.00 17.81
N ILE A 5 -13.17 -9.70 18.15
CA ILE A 5 -12.01 -8.95 18.67
C ILE A 5 -11.58 -9.47 20.05
N GLY A 6 -12.53 -9.76 20.94
CA GLY A 6 -12.24 -10.28 22.28
C GLY A 6 -11.52 -11.63 22.22
N PRO A 7 -12.12 -12.67 21.60
CA PRO A 7 -11.48 -13.96 21.42
C PRO A 7 -10.11 -13.90 20.72
N ARG A 8 -9.93 -13.05 19.72
CA ARG A 8 -8.62 -12.88 19.05
C ARG A 8 -7.53 -12.36 19.99
N LYS A 9 -7.87 -11.37 20.84
CA LYS A 9 -6.91 -10.84 21.83
C LYS A 9 -6.54 -11.87 22.89
N GLU A 10 -7.50 -12.73 23.30
CA GLU A 10 -7.28 -13.79 24.28
C GLU A 10 -6.43 -14.93 23.71
N LEU A 11 -6.64 -15.31 22.45
CA LEU A 11 -5.90 -16.36 21.79
C LEU A 11 -4.44 -15.97 21.50
N GLY A 12 -4.19 -14.70 21.18
CA GLY A 12 -2.84 -14.18 20.89
C GLY A 12 -2.14 -14.85 19.70
N VAL A 13 -2.91 -15.48 18.81
CA VAL A 13 -2.38 -16.16 17.61
C VAL A 13 -2.93 -15.51 16.35
N GLU A 14 -2.16 -15.59 15.28
CA GLU A 14 -2.61 -15.20 13.96
C GLU A 14 -3.73 -16.12 13.49
N THR A 15 -4.71 -15.54 12.81
CA THR A 15 -5.88 -16.28 12.33
C THR A 15 -6.25 -15.83 10.92
N VAL A 16 -7.06 -16.61 10.24
CA VAL A 16 -7.63 -16.26 8.92
C VAL A 16 -8.25 -14.85 8.88
N PHE A 17 -8.70 -14.31 10.02
CA PHE A 17 -9.21 -12.94 10.09
C PHE A 17 -8.16 -11.85 9.87
N ASN A 18 -6.88 -12.18 9.91
CA ASN A 18 -5.80 -11.22 9.60
C ASN A 18 -5.73 -10.93 8.09
N VAL A 19 -6.13 -11.90 7.27
CA VAL A 19 -6.13 -11.81 5.80
C VAL A 19 -7.52 -11.62 5.19
N LEU A 20 -8.61 -11.94 5.92
CA LEU A 20 -9.98 -11.80 5.40
C LEU A 20 -10.48 -10.35 5.35
N GLY A 21 -9.90 -9.44 6.14
CA GLY A 21 -10.36 -8.05 6.22
C GLY A 21 -10.37 -7.36 4.84
N PRO A 22 -9.25 -7.31 4.13
CA PRO A 22 -9.16 -6.73 2.80
C PRO A 22 -10.04 -7.43 1.76
N LEU A 23 -10.16 -8.77 1.83
CA LEU A 23 -10.95 -9.58 0.90
C LEU A 23 -12.47 -9.43 1.10
N THR A 24 -12.91 -8.86 2.21
CA THR A 24 -14.34 -8.69 2.57
C THR A 24 -14.74 -7.22 2.69
N ASN A 25 -14.02 -6.33 2.01
CA ASN A 25 -14.33 -4.91 2.02
C ASN A 25 -15.73 -4.65 1.44
N PRO A 26 -16.68 -4.10 2.22
CA PRO A 26 -18.04 -3.86 1.75
C PRO A 26 -18.14 -2.74 0.70
N ALA A 27 -17.09 -1.97 0.47
CA ALA A 27 -17.04 -0.95 -0.58
C ALA A 27 -17.06 -1.57 -1.99
N GLY A 28 -16.73 -2.87 -2.11
CA GLY A 28 -16.75 -3.57 -3.41
C GLY A 28 -15.75 -2.97 -4.39
N ALA A 29 -14.55 -2.62 -3.90
CA ALA A 29 -13.49 -2.09 -4.75
C ALA A 29 -13.10 -3.12 -5.82
N ASP A 30 -13.04 -2.69 -7.05
CA ASP A 30 -12.64 -3.46 -8.23
C ASP A 30 -11.11 -3.42 -8.46
N ALA A 31 -10.42 -2.45 -7.83
CA ALA A 31 -8.97 -2.33 -7.85
C ALA A 31 -8.42 -2.14 -6.44
N GLN A 32 -7.27 -2.79 -6.12
CA GLN A 32 -6.65 -2.65 -4.80
C GLN A 32 -5.16 -3.01 -4.78
N VAL A 33 -4.43 -2.36 -3.88
CA VAL A 33 -3.10 -2.81 -3.42
C VAL A 33 -3.29 -3.42 -2.03
N LEU A 34 -2.81 -4.64 -1.84
CA LEU A 34 -2.98 -5.41 -0.61
C LEU A 34 -1.63 -5.90 -0.10
N GLY A 35 -1.17 -5.32 1.01
CA GLY A 35 0.03 -5.77 1.69
C GLY A 35 -0.24 -6.95 2.61
N VAL A 36 0.69 -7.89 2.66
CA VAL A 36 0.66 -9.06 3.52
C VAL A 36 1.92 -9.16 4.36
N TYR A 37 1.78 -9.61 5.61
CA TYR A 37 2.87 -9.68 6.58
C TYR A 37 3.85 -10.85 6.36
N ASP A 38 3.52 -11.79 5.49
CA ASP A 38 4.29 -12.99 5.21
C ASP A 38 4.33 -13.23 3.69
N ASP A 39 5.51 -13.48 3.16
CA ASP A 39 5.76 -13.72 1.73
C ASP A 39 4.96 -14.92 1.20
N ASP A 40 4.81 -15.98 1.99
CA ASP A 40 4.02 -17.17 1.64
C ASP A 40 2.53 -16.86 1.40
N LEU A 41 2.03 -15.73 1.91
CA LEU A 41 0.65 -15.30 1.69
C LEU A 41 0.43 -14.62 0.34
N VAL A 42 1.47 -14.10 -0.30
CA VAL A 42 1.35 -13.38 -1.57
C VAL A 42 0.64 -14.22 -2.64
N PRO A 43 1.11 -15.44 -3.00
CA PRO A 43 0.42 -16.26 -4.00
C PRO A 43 -0.96 -16.71 -3.54
N LEU A 44 -1.14 -17.03 -2.26
CA LEU A 44 -2.41 -17.51 -1.72
C LEU A 44 -3.52 -16.45 -1.84
N ILE A 45 -3.20 -15.21 -1.51
CA ILE A 45 -4.16 -14.09 -1.56
C ILE A 45 -4.44 -13.68 -3.00
N ALA A 46 -3.42 -13.68 -3.87
CA ALA A 46 -3.60 -13.40 -5.29
C ALA A 46 -4.53 -14.43 -5.96
N ASP A 47 -4.34 -15.72 -5.68
CA ASP A 47 -5.25 -16.79 -6.14
C ASP A 47 -6.70 -16.62 -5.64
N ALA A 48 -6.88 -16.07 -4.45
CA ALA A 48 -8.21 -15.76 -3.92
C ALA A 48 -8.83 -14.58 -4.64
N LEU A 49 -8.08 -13.49 -4.87
CA LEU A 49 -8.52 -12.29 -5.59
C LEU A 49 -8.89 -12.60 -7.05
N ALA A 50 -8.12 -13.45 -7.74
CA ALA A 50 -8.41 -13.88 -9.12
C ALA A 50 -9.74 -14.64 -9.28
N ARG A 51 -10.37 -15.06 -8.16
CA ARG A 51 -11.70 -15.70 -8.13
C ARG A 51 -12.80 -14.76 -7.63
N MET A 52 -12.47 -13.53 -7.33
CA MET A 52 -13.37 -12.47 -6.88
C MET A 52 -13.64 -11.48 -8.02
N PRO A 53 -14.66 -10.62 -7.92
CA PRO A 53 -14.92 -9.59 -8.92
C PRO A 53 -13.93 -8.41 -8.75
N VAL A 54 -12.63 -8.70 -8.87
CA VAL A 54 -11.53 -7.74 -8.85
C VAL A 54 -10.99 -7.64 -10.27
N GLU A 55 -10.86 -6.41 -10.77
CA GLU A 55 -10.36 -6.16 -12.12
C GLU A 55 -8.82 -6.11 -12.13
N HIS A 56 -8.24 -5.39 -11.15
CA HIS A 56 -6.78 -5.28 -11.02
C HIS A 56 -6.36 -5.19 -9.57
N ALA A 57 -5.38 -5.99 -9.15
CA ALA A 57 -4.83 -5.90 -7.81
C ALA A 57 -3.33 -6.23 -7.78
N LEU A 58 -2.62 -5.64 -6.81
CA LEU A 58 -1.28 -6.05 -6.41
C LEU A 58 -1.35 -6.61 -5.00
N VAL A 59 -0.87 -7.84 -4.81
CA VAL A 59 -0.61 -8.42 -3.50
C VAL A 59 0.89 -8.34 -3.26
N VAL A 60 1.30 -7.68 -2.18
CA VAL A 60 2.70 -7.30 -1.97
C VAL A 60 3.23 -7.68 -0.60
N HIS A 61 4.52 -8.03 -0.54
CA HIS A 61 5.30 -8.20 0.68
C HIS A 61 6.69 -7.59 0.49
N GLY A 62 7.00 -6.55 1.23
CA GLY A 62 8.23 -5.77 1.08
C GLY A 62 9.30 -6.12 2.11
N ALA A 63 9.94 -7.30 2.00
CA ALA A 63 11.08 -7.69 2.84
C ALA A 63 10.82 -7.50 4.36
N GLY A 64 9.68 -8.02 4.86
CA GLY A 64 9.24 -7.94 6.25
C GLY A 64 8.25 -6.82 6.54
N MET A 65 7.79 -6.09 5.52
CA MET A 65 6.75 -5.07 5.60
C MET A 65 5.51 -5.52 4.81
N ASP A 66 4.33 -5.17 5.30
CA ASP A 66 3.05 -5.41 4.63
C ASP A 66 2.67 -4.27 3.66
N GLU A 67 3.67 -3.80 2.89
CA GLU A 67 3.57 -2.75 1.88
C GLU A 67 4.72 -2.85 0.87
N ILE A 68 4.66 -2.08 -0.22
CA ILE A 68 5.80 -1.91 -1.13
C ILE A 68 6.89 -1.15 -0.37
N THR A 69 8.10 -1.72 -0.36
CA THR A 69 9.22 -1.14 0.38
C THR A 69 10.20 -0.39 -0.52
N VAL A 70 11.00 0.50 0.09
CA VAL A 70 12.12 1.19 -0.56
C VAL A 70 13.48 0.81 0.04
N HIS A 71 13.51 -0.19 0.95
CA HIS A 71 14.78 -0.62 1.54
C HIS A 71 15.33 -1.90 0.92
N ASP A 72 14.48 -2.70 0.29
CA ASP A 72 14.85 -3.95 -0.38
C ASP A 72 13.85 -4.25 -1.51
N GLU A 73 13.89 -5.44 -2.07
CA GLU A 73 12.93 -5.91 -3.05
C GLU A 73 11.58 -6.25 -2.41
N THR A 74 10.51 -6.04 -3.16
CA THR A 74 9.14 -6.41 -2.81
C THR A 74 8.72 -7.60 -3.66
N THR A 75 8.24 -8.67 -3.03
CA THR A 75 7.52 -9.75 -3.73
C THR A 75 6.14 -9.25 -4.13
N VAL A 76 5.80 -9.41 -5.39
CA VAL A 76 4.52 -8.96 -5.96
C VAL A 76 3.83 -10.12 -6.65
N ALA A 77 2.52 -10.26 -6.42
CA ALA A 77 1.63 -11.00 -7.30
C ALA A 77 0.58 -10.04 -7.85
N GLU A 78 0.62 -9.83 -9.13
CA GLU A 78 -0.31 -8.99 -9.89
C GLU A 78 -1.47 -9.82 -10.41
N VAL A 79 -2.68 -9.35 -10.17
CA VAL A 79 -3.94 -9.98 -10.57
C VAL A 79 -4.63 -9.07 -11.57
N GLU A 80 -4.82 -9.55 -12.81
CA GLU A 80 -5.63 -8.90 -13.83
C GLU A 80 -6.80 -9.83 -14.20
N GLY A 81 -7.98 -9.55 -13.64
CA GLY A 81 -9.13 -10.44 -13.75
C GLY A 81 -8.84 -11.83 -13.18
N SER A 82 -8.69 -12.85 -14.03
CA SER A 82 -8.37 -14.23 -13.62
C SER A 82 -6.88 -14.58 -13.75
N ASP A 83 -6.08 -13.73 -14.35
CA ASP A 83 -4.67 -13.97 -14.59
C ASP A 83 -3.84 -13.49 -13.39
N VAL A 84 -2.82 -14.26 -13.01
CA VAL A 84 -1.92 -13.95 -11.91
C VAL A 84 -0.49 -14.05 -12.41
N GLU A 85 0.25 -12.96 -12.30
CA GLU A 85 1.69 -12.91 -12.56
C GLU A 85 2.44 -12.63 -11.27
N GLN A 86 3.58 -13.32 -11.04
CA GLN A 86 4.44 -13.08 -9.89
C GLN A 86 5.78 -12.55 -10.34
N TYR A 87 6.26 -11.53 -9.67
CA TYR A 87 7.56 -10.93 -9.94
C TYR A 87 8.13 -10.27 -8.68
N THR A 88 9.38 -9.83 -8.78
CA THR A 88 10.06 -9.03 -7.77
C THR A 88 10.18 -7.60 -8.27
N LEU A 89 9.89 -6.65 -7.40
CA LEU A 89 9.90 -5.21 -7.69
C LEU A 89 10.97 -4.54 -6.83
N ALA A 90 11.98 -3.96 -7.44
CA ALA A 90 12.96 -3.12 -6.76
C ALA A 90 12.51 -1.65 -6.74
N PRO A 91 12.93 -0.84 -5.77
CA PRO A 91 12.65 0.60 -5.76
C PRO A 91 13.08 1.30 -7.04
N GLU A 92 14.20 0.89 -7.60
CA GLU A 92 14.79 1.41 -8.84
C GLU A 92 13.88 1.19 -10.06
N ASP A 93 13.06 0.12 -10.08
CA ASP A 93 12.09 -0.17 -11.15
C ASP A 93 10.92 0.82 -11.17
N MET A 94 10.74 1.54 -10.06
CA MET A 94 9.74 2.61 -9.89
C MET A 94 10.35 4.02 -10.00
N GLY A 95 11.63 4.13 -10.36
CA GLY A 95 12.34 5.41 -10.40
C GLY A 95 12.59 6.03 -9.01
N LEU A 96 12.70 5.18 -7.97
CA LEU A 96 12.97 5.58 -6.59
C LEU A 96 14.35 5.11 -6.15
N ASP A 97 14.93 5.82 -5.17
CA ASP A 97 16.19 5.41 -4.57
C ASP A 97 15.98 4.31 -3.53
N ARG A 98 16.98 3.44 -3.36
CA ARG A 98 17.02 2.47 -2.27
C ARG A 98 17.53 3.13 -1.00
N HIS A 99 16.84 2.90 0.12
CA HIS A 99 17.12 3.51 1.42
C HIS A 99 17.44 2.46 2.49
N ASP A 100 17.97 2.91 3.62
CA ASP A 100 18.06 2.06 4.82
C ASP A 100 16.67 1.92 5.47
N ILE A 101 16.34 0.73 5.97
CA ILE A 101 15.06 0.47 6.65
C ILE A 101 14.82 1.41 7.84
N ALA A 102 15.88 1.82 8.54
CA ALA A 102 15.77 2.76 9.65
C ALA A 102 15.28 4.16 9.19
N ALA A 103 15.47 4.52 7.92
CA ALA A 103 15.05 5.82 7.39
C ALA A 103 13.52 5.92 7.16
N VAL A 104 12.83 4.78 7.06
CA VAL A 104 11.36 4.72 6.91
C VAL A 104 10.64 4.41 8.23
N ALA A 105 11.39 4.20 9.32
CA ALA A 105 10.80 3.85 10.60
C ALA A 105 9.82 4.92 11.11
N GLY A 106 8.65 4.46 11.57
CA GLY A 106 7.67 5.31 12.24
C GLY A 106 8.11 5.72 13.65
N GLY A 107 7.41 6.73 14.17
CA GLY A 107 7.59 7.24 15.52
C GLY A 107 6.31 7.21 16.34
N THR A 108 6.16 8.15 17.25
CA THR A 108 4.91 8.39 17.97
C THR A 108 3.80 8.84 17.01
N PRO A 109 2.52 8.71 17.38
CA PRO A 109 1.42 9.22 16.55
C PRO A 109 1.55 10.69 16.14
N ALA A 110 2.10 11.55 17.01
CA ALA A 110 2.31 12.96 16.72
C ALA A 110 3.44 13.18 15.69
N GLU A 111 4.53 12.40 15.80
CA GLU A 111 5.62 12.44 14.83
C GLU A 111 5.15 11.93 13.47
N ASN A 112 4.42 10.81 13.43
CA ASN A 112 3.88 10.26 12.17
C ASN A 112 2.87 11.21 11.51
N ALA A 113 2.07 11.94 12.30
CA ALA A 113 1.16 12.96 11.77
C ALA A 113 1.93 14.12 11.12
N ALA A 114 3.01 14.59 11.78
CA ALA A 114 3.86 15.65 11.24
C ALA A 114 4.60 15.19 9.96
N ASP A 115 5.08 13.95 9.93
CA ASP A 115 5.68 13.36 8.73
C ASP A 115 4.68 13.31 7.57
N LEU A 116 3.45 12.83 7.83
CA LEU A 116 2.40 12.78 6.82
C LEU A 116 2.07 14.17 6.26
N GLU A 117 1.86 15.16 7.14
CA GLU A 117 1.61 16.56 6.74
C GLU A 117 2.76 17.08 5.88
N GLY A 118 4.00 16.95 6.34
CA GLY A 118 5.18 17.40 5.59
C GLY A 118 5.34 16.73 4.23
N ILE A 119 4.99 15.43 4.11
CA ILE A 119 5.04 14.70 2.86
C ILE A 119 3.99 15.23 1.88
N VAL A 120 2.71 15.30 2.28
CA VAL A 120 1.62 15.71 1.37
C VAL A 120 1.67 17.18 1.00
N GLU A 121 2.30 18.03 1.83
CA GLU A 121 2.60 19.44 1.54
C GLU A 121 3.85 19.61 0.64
N GLY A 122 4.60 18.54 0.37
CA GLY A 122 5.81 18.59 -0.42
C GLY A 122 6.99 19.31 0.25
N SER A 123 6.91 19.52 1.58
CA SER A 123 7.96 20.19 2.35
C SER A 123 9.08 19.22 2.80
N VAL A 124 8.85 17.92 2.71
CA VAL A 124 9.79 16.86 3.09
C VAL A 124 10.13 16.04 1.84
N ASN A 125 11.43 15.90 1.55
CA ASN A 125 11.95 14.97 0.55
C ASN A 125 12.86 13.97 1.29
N SER A 126 12.39 12.75 1.49
CA SER A 126 13.07 11.74 2.31
C SER A 126 12.64 10.33 1.93
N ALA A 127 13.31 9.33 2.49
CA ALA A 127 12.92 7.92 2.37
C ALA A 127 11.44 7.68 2.72
N LYS A 128 10.88 8.43 3.68
CA LYS A 128 9.46 8.35 4.04
C LYS A 128 8.55 8.89 2.93
N GLN A 129 8.99 9.89 2.16
CA GLN A 129 8.25 10.32 0.98
C GLN A 129 8.32 9.24 -0.12
N ASP A 130 9.47 8.62 -0.33
CA ASP A 130 9.65 7.63 -1.39
C ASP A 130 8.78 6.38 -1.13
N ILE A 131 8.68 5.89 0.11
CA ILE A 131 7.78 4.75 0.41
C ILE A 131 6.30 5.13 0.23
N VAL A 132 5.91 6.36 0.56
CA VAL A 132 4.56 6.87 0.27
C VAL A 132 4.31 6.96 -1.24
N LEU A 133 5.28 7.43 -2.01
CA LEU A 133 5.18 7.51 -3.46
C LEU A 133 5.09 6.12 -4.10
N ALA A 134 5.84 5.12 -3.62
CA ALA A 134 5.78 3.75 -4.09
C ALA A 134 4.37 3.17 -3.94
N ASN A 135 3.80 3.25 -2.75
CA ASN A 135 2.48 2.69 -2.45
C ASN A 135 1.33 3.50 -3.09
N ALA A 136 1.43 4.83 -3.12
CA ALA A 136 0.47 5.68 -3.82
C ALA A 136 0.53 5.46 -5.34
N GLY A 137 1.74 5.35 -5.91
CA GLY A 137 1.94 5.06 -7.33
C GLY A 137 1.34 3.72 -7.74
N ALA A 138 1.52 2.70 -6.91
CA ALA A 138 0.89 1.40 -7.11
C ALA A 138 -0.65 1.50 -7.09
N ALA A 139 -1.22 2.29 -6.17
CA ALA A 139 -2.67 2.53 -6.14
C ALA A 139 -3.18 3.25 -7.39
N VAL A 140 -2.43 4.24 -7.91
CA VAL A 140 -2.74 4.94 -9.16
C VAL A 140 -2.68 3.99 -10.37
N TYR A 141 -1.68 3.10 -10.38
CA TYR A 141 -1.50 2.10 -11.42
C TYR A 141 -2.66 1.10 -11.48
N VAL A 142 -2.98 0.43 -10.37
CA VAL A 142 -4.09 -0.55 -10.35
C VAL A 142 -5.46 0.10 -10.61
N ALA A 143 -5.61 1.39 -10.33
CA ALA A 143 -6.80 2.16 -10.67
C ALA A 143 -6.88 2.53 -12.17
N GLY A 144 -5.93 2.08 -13.01
CA GLY A 144 -5.88 2.35 -14.44
C GLY A 144 -5.60 3.81 -14.80
N GLN A 145 -5.04 4.59 -13.88
CA GLN A 145 -4.68 6.00 -14.09
C GLN A 145 -3.23 6.21 -14.53
N ALA A 146 -2.45 5.13 -14.56
CA ALA A 146 -1.07 5.10 -15.05
C ALA A 146 -0.84 3.82 -15.87
N SER A 147 0.13 3.85 -16.79
CA SER A 147 0.44 2.72 -17.67
C SER A 147 1.54 1.80 -17.12
N SER A 148 2.20 2.23 -16.03
CA SER A 148 3.24 1.48 -15.32
C SER A 148 3.32 1.93 -13.87
N LEU A 149 4.03 1.18 -13.03
CA LEU A 149 4.31 1.57 -11.65
C LEU A 149 5.13 2.86 -11.58
N GLU A 150 6.12 3.03 -12.48
CA GLU A 150 6.93 4.26 -12.57
C GLU A 150 6.05 5.48 -12.92
N ASP A 151 5.16 5.36 -13.91
CA ASP A 151 4.20 6.43 -14.25
C ASP A 151 3.26 6.74 -13.07
N GLY A 152 2.87 5.72 -12.32
CA GLY A 152 2.05 5.87 -11.11
C GLY A 152 2.78 6.66 -10.02
N VAL A 153 4.05 6.37 -9.79
CA VAL A 153 4.92 7.14 -8.85
C VAL A 153 5.05 8.59 -9.30
N GLU A 154 5.24 8.84 -10.59
CA GLU A 154 5.32 10.20 -11.12
C GLU A 154 3.98 10.95 -10.96
N ALA A 155 2.85 10.29 -11.19
CA ALA A 155 1.52 10.87 -10.95
C ALA A 155 1.30 11.21 -9.46
N ALA A 156 1.72 10.33 -8.53
CA ALA A 156 1.69 10.60 -7.10
C ALA A 156 2.59 11.79 -6.72
N ARG A 157 3.79 11.87 -7.30
CA ARG A 157 4.71 13.01 -7.13
C ARG A 157 4.09 14.32 -7.60
N GLN A 158 3.40 14.31 -8.72
CA GLN A 158 2.69 15.49 -9.25
C GLN A 158 1.51 15.90 -8.36
N ALA A 159 0.78 14.95 -7.77
CA ALA A 159 -0.29 15.26 -6.82
C ALA A 159 0.22 15.97 -5.56
N ILE A 160 1.39 15.57 -5.05
CA ILE A 160 2.07 16.29 -3.95
C ILE A 160 2.52 17.67 -4.44
N GLY A 161 3.27 17.73 -5.56
CA GLY A 161 3.84 18.96 -6.06
C GLY A 161 2.83 20.05 -6.46
N SER A 162 1.62 19.66 -6.84
CA SER A 162 0.51 20.58 -7.15
C SER A 162 -0.27 21.05 -5.93
N GLY A 163 -0.09 20.42 -4.76
CA GLY A 163 -0.88 20.65 -3.55
C GLY A 163 -2.18 19.83 -3.48
N ALA A 164 -2.53 19.07 -4.52
CA ALA A 164 -3.76 18.28 -4.53
C ALA A 164 -3.82 17.22 -3.42
N ALA A 165 -2.67 16.66 -3.02
CA ALA A 165 -2.59 15.71 -1.92
C ALA A 165 -2.92 16.38 -0.57
N ALA A 166 -2.43 17.59 -0.33
CA ALA A 166 -2.72 18.36 0.88
C ALA A 166 -4.21 18.77 0.94
N GLU A 167 -4.77 19.24 -0.18
CA GLU A 167 -6.20 19.56 -0.27
C GLU A 167 -7.06 18.32 0.04
N LYS A 168 -6.67 17.14 -0.42
CA LYS A 168 -7.39 15.90 -0.15
C LYS A 168 -7.33 15.49 1.33
N LEU A 169 -6.21 15.75 2.01
CA LEU A 169 -6.11 15.53 3.46
C LEU A 169 -7.06 16.45 4.22
N ASP A 170 -7.18 17.70 3.82
CA ASP A 170 -8.10 18.65 4.45
C ASP A 170 -9.57 18.27 4.24
N GLU A 171 -9.94 17.86 3.03
CA GLU A 171 -11.28 17.30 2.75
C GLU A 171 -11.60 16.08 3.64
N LEU A 172 -10.62 15.18 3.83
CA LEU A 172 -10.78 14.01 4.71
C LEU A 172 -10.99 14.41 6.17
N ARG A 173 -10.27 15.42 6.65
CA ARG A 173 -10.43 15.97 8.01
C ARG A 173 -11.83 16.54 8.21
N GLU A 174 -12.31 17.32 7.24
CA GLU A 174 -13.65 17.92 7.28
C GLU A 174 -14.75 16.84 7.26
N ALA A 175 -14.61 15.80 6.44
CA ALA A 175 -15.57 14.71 6.35
C ALA A 175 -15.59 13.79 7.58
N SER A 176 -14.54 13.83 8.42
CA SER A 176 -14.37 12.98 9.61
C SER A 176 -14.71 13.71 10.91
N ALA A 177 -14.97 15.00 10.87
CA ALA A 177 -15.32 15.85 12.02
C ALA A 177 -16.82 15.77 12.30
#